data_b8605303d91f399268d801bfe157196b
#
_entry.id   b8605303d91f399268d801bfe157196b
#
_cell.length_a   1.000
_cell.length_b   1.000
_cell.length_c   1.000
_cell.angle_alpha   90.00
_cell.angle_beta   90.00
_cell.angle_gamma   90.00
#
_symmetry.space_group_name_H-M   'P 1'
#
loop_
_entity.id
_entity.type
_entity.pdbx_description
1 polymer ?
#
loop_
_entity_poly.entity_id
_entity_poly.type
_entity_poly.pdbx_seq_one_letter_code
_entity_poly.pdbx_strand_id
1 'polypeptide(L)'
;MRIVIASGKGGAGKTTVTACLAGQWERDLLLVDADVEAPNLHLLLHPNLAEPEPVYLEVPELVEEKCTGCGACRPMCSYGAIAMMGAKPMYFQDMCHGCGGCFVVCPEQALRVAQRELGALLLGSVSAGGKTLPFLMGRTRVGEAMTPPLLRAQERKLAALLAGHPSDVLMDAPPGVSCPAMTAARGADAVLLVAEPTPFGFYDFKLAHSAFAQLGRPVAVVMNRVGMEGNTDCEDELRTWCAGAKLPILAEFPFQREAAHAYAHGLPPTEAQGVTGQEWRQRFAELAVKLREFAKGGCHA
;
A
#
# COMPACT_ATOMS: atom_id res chain seq x y z
N MET A 1 -10.12 -4.44 13.45
CA MET A 1 -9.07 -3.41 13.62
C MET A 1 -8.21 -3.39 12.36
N ARG A 2 -7.93 -2.21 11.81
CA ARG A 2 -7.11 -2.04 10.59
C ARG A 2 -5.83 -1.28 10.93
N ILE A 3 -4.69 -1.92 10.70
CA ILE A 3 -3.37 -1.35 10.92
C ILE A 3 -2.67 -1.24 9.56
N VAL A 4 -2.14 -0.05 9.29
CA VAL A 4 -1.38 0.23 8.07
C VAL A 4 0.09 0.34 8.40
N ILE A 5 0.92 -0.45 7.71
CA ILE A 5 2.37 -0.41 7.83
C ILE A 5 2.88 0.52 6.72
N ALA A 6 3.50 1.62 7.09
CA ALA A 6 3.95 2.66 6.18
C ALA A 6 5.42 3.03 6.40
N SER A 7 6.01 3.78 5.48
CA SER A 7 7.38 4.32 5.64
C SER A 7 7.57 5.56 4.78
N GLY A 8 8.53 6.40 5.15
CA GLY A 8 8.89 7.58 4.38
C GLY A 8 9.56 7.29 3.03
N LYS A 9 10.21 6.13 2.88
CA LYS A 9 10.93 5.74 1.65
C LYS A 9 10.74 4.25 1.32
N GLY A 10 11.04 3.88 0.08
CA GLY A 10 11.22 2.49 -0.31
C GLY A 10 12.41 1.84 0.41
N GLY A 11 12.34 0.55 0.68
CA GLY A 11 13.44 -0.20 1.29
C GLY A 11 13.59 -0.07 2.80
N ALA A 12 12.78 0.71 3.51
CA ALA A 12 12.84 0.82 4.98
C ALA A 12 12.46 -0.48 5.72
N GLY A 13 11.83 -1.44 5.03
CA GLY A 13 11.47 -2.75 5.58
C GLY A 13 10.01 -2.93 5.94
N LYS A 14 9.10 -2.09 5.41
CA LYS A 14 7.64 -2.22 5.61
C LYS A 14 7.14 -3.64 5.36
N THR A 15 7.37 -4.15 4.15
CA THR A 15 6.93 -5.47 3.71
C THR A 15 7.50 -6.59 4.59
N THR A 16 8.75 -6.46 5.02
CA THR A 16 9.37 -7.38 5.98
C THR A 16 8.66 -7.35 7.32
N VAL A 17 8.38 -6.13 7.85
CA VAL A 17 7.64 -5.97 9.11
C VAL A 17 6.23 -6.54 8.98
N THR A 18 5.54 -6.29 7.88
CA THR A 18 4.19 -6.83 7.62
C THR A 18 4.21 -8.36 7.58
N ALA A 19 5.13 -8.97 6.84
CA ALA A 19 5.27 -10.42 6.73
C ALA A 19 5.58 -11.08 8.07
N CYS A 20 6.51 -10.51 8.84
CA CYS A 20 6.88 -11.02 10.16
C CYS A 20 5.74 -10.89 11.17
N LEU A 21 5.01 -9.76 11.18
CA LEU A 21 3.84 -9.56 12.05
C LEU A 21 2.74 -10.57 11.75
N ALA A 22 2.51 -10.88 10.46
CA ALA A 22 1.48 -11.83 10.05
C ALA A 22 1.60 -13.18 10.74
N GLY A 23 2.81 -13.71 10.84
CA GLY A 23 3.08 -14.99 11.50
C GLY A 23 2.92 -14.97 13.02
N GLN A 24 2.92 -13.80 13.65
CA GLN A 24 2.84 -13.62 15.11
C GLN A 24 1.49 -13.02 15.54
N TRP A 25 0.55 -12.81 14.63
CA TRP A 25 -0.76 -12.25 14.94
C TRP A 25 -1.69 -13.32 15.51
N GLU A 26 -2.16 -13.14 16.74
CA GLU A 26 -2.93 -14.17 17.45
C GLU A 26 -4.41 -14.25 17.02
N ARG A 27 -4.98 -13.15 16.52
CA ARG A 27 -6.38 -13.03 16.12
C ARG A 27 -6.56 -13.37 14.64
N ASP A 28 -7.82 -13.51 14.22
CA ASP A 28 -8.15 -13.63 12.80
C ASP A 28 -7.64 -12.40 12.04
N LEU A 29 -6.91 -12.65 10.98
CA LEU A 29 -6.17 -11.64 10.24
C LEU A 29 -6.42 -11.78 8.74
N LEU A 30 -6.65 -10.65 8.08
CA LEU A 30 -6.61 -10.51 6.64
C LEU A 30 -5.39 -9.65 6.25
N LEU A 31 -4.58 -10.16 5.37
CA LEU A 31 -3.39 -9.46 4.86
C LEU A 31 -3.70 -8.74 3.56
N VAL A 32 -3.25 -7.50 3.45
CA VAL A 32 -3.43 -6.68 2.25
C VAL A 32 -2.10 -6.10 1.79
N ASP A 33 -1.73 -6.35 0.54
CA ASP A 33 -0.68 -5.61 -0.13
C ASP A 33 -1.33 -4.48 -0.95
N ALA A 34 -1.17 -3.25 -0.49
CA ALA A 34 -1.71 -2.05 -1.13
C ALA A 34 -0.68 -1.32 -2.01
N ASP A 35 0.54 -1.84 -2.13
CA ASP A 35 1.52 -1.35 -3.10
C ASP A 35 1.21 -1.94 -4.49
N VAL A 36 0.15 -1.46 -5.10
CA VAL A 36 -0.36 -1.99 -6.37
C VAL A 36 0.59 -1.78 -7.57
N GLU A 37 1.56 -0.88 -7.45
CA GLU A 37 2.56 -0.61 -8.50
C GLU A 37 3.71 -1.61 -8.44
N ALA A 38 4.17 -1.94 -7.24
CA ALA A 38 5.28 -2.86 -7.01
C ALA A 38 4.99 -3.78 -5.81
N PRO A 39 3.95 -4.62 -5.87
CA PRO A 39 3.59 -5.49 -4.76
C PRO A 39 4.72 -6.48 -4.47
N ASN A 40 5.11 -6.59 -3.20
CA ASN A 40 6.26 -7.37 -2.76
C ASN A 40 5.93 -8.38 -1.64
N LEU A 41 4.79 -8.22 -0.96
CA LEU A 41 4.42 -9.07 0.16
C LEU A 41 4.27 -10.55 -0.26
N HIS A 42 3.78 -10.78 -1.48
CA HIS A 42 3.63 -12.12 -2.06
C HIS A 42 4.96 -12.83 -2.29
N LEU A 43 6.08 -12.10 -2.44
CA LEU A 43 7.42 -12.66 -2.62
C LEU A 43 7.99 -13.23 -1.31
N LEU A 44 7.51 -12.75 -0.15
CA LEU A 44 7.91 -13.24 1.17
C LEU A 44 6.96 -14.29 1.73
N LEU A 45 5.68 -14.23 1.37
CA LEU A 45 4.65 -15.08 1.97
C LEU A 45 4.15 -16.20 1.06
N HIS A 46 4.55 -16.19 -0.21
CA HIS A 46 4.23 -17.22 -1.22
C HIS A 46 2.75 -17.65 -1.20
N PRO A 47 1.79 -16.72 -1.43
CA PRO A 47 0.37 -17.03 -1.36
C PRO A 47 -0.06 -18.04 -2.42
N ASN A 48 -1.02 -18.90 -2.06
CA ASN A 48 -1.78 -19.63 -3.05
C ASN A 48 -2.86 -18.69 -3.59
N LEU A 49 -2.66 -18.16 -4.79
CA LEU A 49 -3.52 -17.16 -5.43
C LEU A 49 -4.59 -17.82 -6.31
N ALA A 50 -5.81 -17.29 -6.25
CA ALA A 50 -6.88 -17.60 -7.19
C ALA A 50 -6.68 -16.86 -8.53
N GLU A 51 -7.57 -17.12 -9.49
CA GLU A 51 -7.58 -16.40 -10.77
C GLU A 51 -7.70 -14.89 -10.56
N PRO A 52 -6.94 -14.09 -11.31
CA PRO A 52 -6.97 -12.63 -11.21
C PRO A 52 -8.36 -12.08 -11.57
N GLU A 53 -8.86 -11.16 -10.76
CA GLU A 53 -10.07 -10.38 -11.05
C GLU A 53 -9.66 -9.07 -11.74
N PRO A 54 -9.88 -8.90 -13.08
CA PRO A 54 -9.46 -7.70 -13.78
C PRO A 54 -10.23 -6.46 -13.33
N VAL A 55 -9.54 -5.34 -13.27
CA VAL A 55 -10.10 -4.02 -12.91
C VAL A 55 -10.00 -3.09 -14.12
N TYR A 56 -11.14 -2.52 -14.49
CA TYR A 56 -11.26 -1.68 -15.68
C TYR A 56 -11.54 -0.23 -15.32
N LEU A 57 -11.09 0.67 -16.21
CA LEU A 57 -11.47 2.07 -16.26
C LEU A 57 -12.39 2.28 -17.45
N GLU A 58 -13.50 2.98 -17.25
CA GLU A 58 -14.37 3.42 -18.32
C GLU A 58 -13.69 4.53 -19.11
N VAL A 59 -13.57 4.33 -20.42
CA VAL A 59 -12.93 5.27 -21.35
C VAL A 59 -13.82 5.51 -22.56
N PRO A 60 -13.71 6.68 -23.24
CA PRO A 60 -14.50 6.97 -24.42
C PRO A 60 -13.99 6.19 -25.63
N GLU A 61 -14.95 5.70 -26.42
CA GLU A 61 -14.72 5.18 -27.75
C GLU A 61 -15.64 5.93 -28.75
N LEU A 62 -15.08 6.37 -29.88
CA LEU A 62 -15.81 7.16 -30.86
C LEU A 62 -16.75 6.27 -31.70
N VAL A 63 -18.01 6.68 -31.80
CA VAL A 63 -18.96 6.17 -32.79
C VAL A 63 -18.92 7.12 -34.00
N GLU A 64 -18.14 6.75 -35.01
CA GLU A 64 -17.78 7.62 -36.11
C GLU A 64 -18.97 8.16 -36.89
N GLU A 65 -20.01 7.35 -37.06
CA GLU A 65 -21.21 7.69 -37.82
C GLU A 65 -22.04 8.81 -37.17
N LYS A 66 -21.90 8.97 -35.84
CA LYS A 66 -22.58 10.02 -35.07
C LYS A 66 -21.75 11.29 -34.93
N CYS A 67 -20.46 11.23 -35.19
CA CYS A 67 -19.55 12.33 -34.89
C CYS A 67 -19.58 13.37 -36.02
N THR A 68 -20.06 14.59 -35.72
CA THR A 68 -20.05 15.74 -36.64
C THR A 68 -18.72 16.48 -36.68
N GLY A 69 -17.75 16.11 -35.83
CA GLY A 69 -16.45 16.77 -35.77
C GLY A 69 -16.46 18.15 -35.11
N CYS A 70 -17.47 18.47 -34.31
CA CYS A 70 -17.62 19.77 -33.65
C CYS A 70 -16.49 20.15 -32.70
N GLY A 71 -15.68 19.18 -32.23
CA GLY A 71 -14.49 19.37 -31.40
C GLY A 71 -14.77 19.73 -29.92
N ALA A 72 -16.02 19.77 -29.44
CA ALA A 72 -16.39 20.16 -28.09
C ALA A 72 -15.71 19.28 -26.99
N CYS A 73 -15.40 18.02 -27.29
CA CYS A 73 -14.75 17.09 -26.37
C CYS A 73 -13.28 17.44 -26.06
N ARG A 74 -12.56 18.10 -27.01
CA ARG A 74 -11.14 18.41 -26.83
C ARG A 74 -10.86 19.40 -25.69
N PRO A 75 -11.45 20.61 -25.64
CA PRO A 75 -11.19 21.57 -24.58
C PRO A 75 -11.69 21.07 -23.20
N MET A 76 -12.63 20.11 -23.19
CA MET A 76 -13.10 19.48 -21.97
C MET A 76 -12.08 18.53 -21.32
N CYS A 77 -11.13 18.00 -22.10
CA CYS A 77 -10.16 17.05 -21.59
C CYS A 77 -8.95 17.77 -20.97
N SER A 78 -8.95 17.93 -19.65
CA SER A 78 -7.84 18.51 -18.89
C SER A 78 -6.56 17.65 -18.91
N TYR A 79 -6.67 16.39 -19.33
CA TYR A 79 -5.55 15.44 -19.36
C TYR A 79 -4.88 15.33 -20.74
N GLY A 80 -5.34 16.09 -21.72
CA GLY A 80 -4.77 16.04 -23.06
C GLY A 80 -4.99 14.72 -23.82
N ALA A 81 -5.90 13.88 -23.34
CA ALA A 81 -6.19 12.56 -23.93
C ALA A 81 -7.03 12.63 -25.24
N ILE A 82 -7.30 13.83 -25.76
CA ILE A 82 -8.09 14.03 -26.98
C ILE A 82 -7.36 15.00 -27.90
N ALA A 83 -7.05 14.58 -29.12
CA ALA A 83 -6.53 15.43 -30.19
C ALA A 83 -7.48 15.45 -31.37
N MET A 84 -7.52 16.57 -32.11
CA MET A 84 -8.25 16.62 -33.38
C MET A 84 -7.34 16.20 -34.54
N MET A 85 -7.76 15.18 -35.25
CA MET A 85 -7.11 14.69 -36.47
C MET A 85 -8.00 15.07 -37.68
N GLY A 86 -7.72 16.25 -38.26
CA GLY A 86 -8.64 16.85 -39.23
C GLY A 86 -9.97 17.20 -38.60
N ALA A 87 -11.06 16.68 -39.13
CA ALA A 87 -12.42 16.92 -38.62
C ALA A 87 -12.86 15.97 -37.49
N LYS A 88 -12.09 14.95 -37.13
CA LYS A 88 -12.49 13.96 -36.10
C LYS A 88 -11.58 13.96 -34.91
N PRO A 89 -12.10 13.72 -33.69
CA PRO A 89 -11.32 13.54 -32.48
C PRO A 89 -10.67 12.14 -32.44
N MET A 90 -9.42 12.08 -32.02
CA MET A 90 -8.71 10.86 -31.66
C MET A 90 -8.59 10.81 -30.14
N TYR A 91 -8.87 9.65 -29.53
CA TYR A 91 -8.84 9.40 -28.10
C TYR A 91 -7.64 8.54 -27.74
N PHE A 92 -6.75 9.08 -26.92
CA PHE A 92 -5.61 8.36 -26.36
C PHE A 92 -6.06 7.70 -25.05
N GLN A 93 -6.50 6.46 -25.14
CA GLN A 93 -7.06 5.76 -23.99
C GLN A 93 -6.08 5.63 -22.82
N ASP A 94 -4.78 5.44 -23.08
CA ASP A 94 -3.75 5.34 -22.03
C ASP A 94 -3.55 6.65 -21.26
N MET A 95 -3.91 7.80 -21.84
CA MET A 95 -3.90 9.10 -21.16
C MET A 95 -5.25 9.44 -20.50
N CYS A 96 -6.28 8.63 -20.73
CA CYS A 96 -7.61 8.91 -20.22
C CYS A 96 -7.72 8.59 -18.72
N HIS A 97 -8.23 9.55 -17.94
CA HIS A 97 -8.47 9.42 -16.52
C HIS A 97 -9.90 8.97 -16.16
N GLY A 98 -10.73 8.62 -17.13
CA GLY A 98 -12.10 8.14 -16.89
C GLY A 98 -13.03 9.16 -16.22
N CYS A 99 -12.78 10.46 -16.40
CA CYS A 99 -13.58 11.51 -15.76
C CYS A 99 -14.99 11.70 -16.34
N GLY A 100 -15.26 11.15 -17.53
CA GLY A 100 -16.58 11.21 -18.17
C GLY A 100 -16.94 12.53 -18.83
N GLY A 101 -16.13 13.60 -18.69
CA GLY A 101 -16.46 14.95 -19.18
C GLY A 101 -16.76 15.01 -20.67
N CYS A 102 -16.05 14.25 -21.49
CA CYS A 102 -16.26 14.20 -22.95
C CYS A 102 -17.62 13.63 -23.35
N PHE A 103 -18.18 12.70 -22.57
CA PHE A 103 -19.54 12.19 -22.79
C PHE A 103 -20.60 13.28 -22.56
N VAL A 104 -20.41 14.09 -21.51
CA VAL A 104 -21.38 15.12 -21.11
C VAL A 104 -21.46 16.24 -22.16
N VAL A 105 -20.32 16.63 -22.74
CA VAL A 105 -20.26 17.78 -23.67
C VAL A 105 -20.54 17.40 -25.12
N CYS A 106 -20.71 16.11 -25.44
CA CYS A 106 -20.95 15.68 -26.80
C CYS A 106 -22.43 15.86 -27.21
N PRO A 107 -22.77 16.83 -28.08
CA PRO A 107 -24.16 17.11 -28.45
C PRO A 107 -24.80 15.94 -29.20
N GLU A 108 -24.01 15.21 -29.98
CA GLU A 108 -24.47 14.11 -30.85
C GLU A 108 -24.44 12.76 -30.11
N GLN A 109 -24.01 12.74 -28.80
CA GLN A 109 -23.79 11.48 -28.08
C GLN A 109 -22.99 10.45 -28.90
N ALA A 110 -21.96 10.93 -29.58
CA ALA A 110 -21.11 10.17 -30.49
C ALA A 110 -20.01 9.38 -29.76
N LEU A 111 -20.16 9.14 -28.47
CA LEU A 111 -19.21 8.37 -27.65
C LEU A 111 -19.95 7.22 -26.97
N ARG A 112 -19.34 6.05 -27.05
CA ARG A 112 -19.73 4.91 -26.22
C ARG A 112 -18.69 4.62 -25.13
N VAL A 113 -19.14 3.98 -24.07
CA VAL A 113 -18.25 3.52 -23.01
C VAL A 113 -17.51 2.28 -23.47
N ALA A 114 -16.19 2.36 -23.48
CA ALA A 114 -15.29 1.22 -23.60
C ALA A 114 -14.58 0.97 -22.28
N GLN A 115 -13.92 -0.16 -22.14
CA GLN A 115 -13.19 -0.53 -20.94
C GLN A 115 -11.71 -0.67 -21.26
N ARG A 116 -10.88 0.00 -20.47
CA ARG A 116 -9.42 -0.17 -20.46
C ARG A 116 -9.01 -0.90 -19.18
N GLU A 117 -8.31 -2.00 -19.32
CA GLU A 117 -7.77 -2.73 -18.15
C GLU A 117 -6.66 -1.94 -17.48
N LEU A 118 -6.79 -1.73 -16.19
CA LEU A 118 -5.79 -1.07 -15.33
C LEU A 118 -4.84 -2.07 -14.66
N GLY A 119 -5.31 -3.25 -14.39
CA GLY A 119 -4.65 -4.29 -13.64
C GLY A 119 -5.64 -5.28 -13.06
N ALA A 120 -5.27 -5.97 -12.00
CA ALA A 120 -6.12 -6.98 -11.40
C ALA A 120 -6.02 -6.99 -9.87
N LEU A 121 -7.09 -7.48 -9.22
CA LEU A 121 -7.07 -7.92 -7.83
C LEU A 121 -6.78 -9.42 -7.80
N LEU A 122 -5.94 -9.83 -6.88
CA LEU A 122 -5.58 -11.22 -6.63
C LEU A 122 -5.93 -11.55 -5.19
N LEU A 123 -6.80 -12.56 -5.04
CA LEU A 123 -7.15 -13.12 -3.75
C LEU A 123 -6.44 -14.45 -3.57
N GLY A 124 -6.19 -14.80 -2.32
CA GLY A 124 -5.58 -16.07 -2.01
C GLY A 124 -5.47 -16.31 -0.52
N SER A 125 -4.58 -17.21 -0.17
CA SER A 125 -4.25 -17.51 1.21
C SER A 125 -2.75 -17.70 1.37
N VAL A 126 -2.24 -17.35 2.54
CA VAL A 126 -0.84 -17.55 2.94
C VAL A 126 -0.76 -18.41 4.18
N SER A 127 0.30 -19.19 4.29
CA SER A 127 0.65 -19.90 5.54
C SER A 127 1.65 -19.06 6.30
N ALA A 128 1.27 -18.59 7.50
CA ALA A 128 2.16 -17.83 8.37
C ALA A 128 1.90 -18.17 9.84
N GLY A 129 2.95 -18.42 10.62
CA GLY A 129 2.86 -18.80 12.03
C GLY A 129 2.00 -20.05 12.28
N GLY A 130 1.98 -21.02 11.38
CA GLY A 130 1.15 -22.22 11.48
C GLY A 130 -0.34 -22.02 11.18
N LYS A 131 -0.75 -20.84 10.70
CA LYS A 131 -2.14 -20.49 10.35
C LYS A 131 -2.27 -20.24 8.85
N THR A 132 -3.47 -20.47 8.31
CA THR A 132 -3.83 -20.05 6.96
C THR A 132 -4.56 -18.72 7.06
N LEU A 133 -4.02 -17.68 6.45
CA LEU A 133 -4.54 -16.31 6.51
C LEU A 133 -5.04 -15.90 5.12
N PRO A 134 -6.21 -15.26 5.00
CA PRO A 134 -6.66 -14.63 3.76
C PRO A 134 -5.68 -13.54 3.31
N PHE A 135 -5.47 -13.45 1.99
CA PHE A 135 -4.56 -12.52 1.36
C PHE A 135 -5.23 -11.79 0.19
N LEU A 136 -5.08 -10.48 0.13
CA LEU A 136 -5.57 -9.64 -0.95
C LEU A 136 -4.44 -8.73 -1.44
N MET A 137 -4.18 -8.74 -2.73
CA MET A 137 -3.29 -7.77 -3.36
C MET A 137 -3.90 -7.18 -4.63
N GLY A 138 -3.50 -5.94 -4.96
CA GLY A 138 -3.70 -5.36 -6.28
C GLY A 138 -2.40 -5.38 -7.07
N ARG A 139 -2.49 -5.44 -8.39
CA ARG A 139 -1.33 -5.30 -9.28
C ARG A 139 -1.73 -4.56 -10.54
N THR A 140 -1.06 -3.43 -10.81
CA THR A 140 -1.25 -2.67 -12.05
C THR A 140 -0.70 -3.43 -13.25
N ARG A 141 -1.29 -3.19 -14.42
CA ARG A 141 -0.71 -3.59 -15.71
C ARG A 141 0.63 -2.87 -15.92
N VAL A 142 1.57 -3.52 -16.55
CA VAL A 142 2.87 -2.90 -16.88
C VAL A 142 2.65 -1.66 -17.76
N GLY A 143 3.25 -0.54 -17.36
CA GLY A 143 3.11 0.76 -18.02
C GLY A 143 1.86 1.57 -17.64
N GLU A 144 1.03 1.06 -16.71
CA GLU A 144 -0.12 1.79 -16.19
C GLU A 144 0.25 2.71 -15.03
N ALA A 145 -0.10 4.01 -15.19
CA ALA A 145 0.13 5.03 -14.16
C ALA A 145 -1.11 5.33 -13.29
N MET A 146 -2.29 4.82 -13.70
CA MET A 146 -3.55 5.15 -13.05
C MET A 146 -3.89 4.15 -11.92
N THR A 147 -3.29 4.34 -10.75
CA THR A 147 -3.49 3.47 -9.57
C THR A 147 -4.73 3.76 -8.73
N PRO A 148 -5.29 5.00 -8.63
CA PRO A 148 -6.40 5.27 -7.71
C PRO A 148 -7.67 4.45 -7.95
N PRO A 149 -8.10 4.15 -9.20
CA PRO A 149 -9.27 3.29 -9.40
C PRO A 149 -9.03 1.85 -8.96
N LEU A 150 -7.82 1.32 -9.14
CA LEU A 150 -7.45 -0.02 -8.67
C LEU A 150 -7.45 -0.10 -7.14
N LEU A 151 -6.90 0.90 -6.46
CA LEU A 151 -6.96 1.00 -4.99
C LEU A 151 -8.40 1.08 -4.48
N ARG A 152 -9.27 1.85 -5.15
CA ARG A 152 -10.71 1.88 -4.80
C ARG A 152 -11.39 0.52 -5.00
N ALA A 153 -11.02 -0.21 -6.04
CA ALA A 153 -11.52 -1.57 -6.24
C ALA A 153 -11.05 -2.52 -5.13
N GLN A 154 -9.76 -2.41 -4.74
CA GLN A 154 -9.19 -3.18 -3.63
C GLN A 154 -9.90 -2.87 -2.30
N GLU A 155 -10.18 -1.60 -2.01
CA GLU A 155 -10.93 -1.19 -0.81
C GLU A 155 -12.36 -1.74 -0.80
N ARG A 156 -13.07 -1.71 -1.93
CA ARG A 156 -14.42 -2.34 -2.03
C ARG A 156 -14.36 -3.83 -1.79
N LYS A 157 -13.34 -4.52 -2.36
CA LYS A 157 -13.15 -5.96 -2.16
C LYS A 157 -12.83 -6.28 -0.70
N LEU A 158 -11.95 -5.50 -0.07
CA LEU A 158 -11.62 -5.61 1.36
C LEU A 158 -12.87 -5.46 2.23
N ALA A 159 -13.68 -4.42 1.97
CA ALA A 159 -14.92 -4.20 2.71
C ALA A 159 -15.90 -5.37 2.58
N ALA A 160 -16.04 -5.96 1.38
CA ALA A 160 -16.89 -7.12 1.14
C ALA A 160 -16.39 -8.38 1.90
N LEU A 161 -15.07 -8.61 1.92
CA LEU A 161 -14.47 -9.71 2.67
C LEU A 161 -14.71 -9.57 4.18
N LEU A 162 -14.53 -8.37 4.73
CA LEU A 162 -14.73 -8.10 6.15
C LEU A 162 -16.21 -8.17 6.57
N ALA A 163 -17.15 -7.87 5.67
CA ALA A 163 -18.59 -8.03 5.94
C ALA A 163 -18.97 -9.50 6.07
N GLY A 164 -18.34 -10.38 5.31
CA GLY A 164 -18.55 -11.84 5.39
C GLY A 164 -17.78 -12.51 6.52
N HIS A 165 -16.63 -11.96 6.88
CA HIS A 165 -15.73 -12.54 7.90
C HIS A 165 -14.95 -11.44 8.64
N PRO A 166 -15.49 -10.91 9.75
CA PRO A 166 -14.84 -9.86 10.51
C PRO A 166 -13.48 -10.33 11.05
N SER A 167 -12.42 -9.64 10.65
CA SER A 167 -11.04 -9.92 11.08
C SER A 167 -10.25 -8.63 11.25
N ASP A 168 -9.09 -8.73 11.91
CA ASP A 168 -8.13 -7.65 11.88
C ASP A 168 -7.50 -7.56 10.49
N VAL A 169 -6.97 -6.39 10.12
CA VAL A 169 -6.31 -6.16 8.84
C VAL A 169 -4.91 -5.62 9.08
N LEU A 170 -3.90 -6.27 8.51
CA LEU A 170 -2.58 -5.70 8.31
C LEU A 170 -2.40 -5.34 6.83
N MET A 171 -2.12 -4.08 6.57
CA MET A 171 -1.99 -3.55 5.23
C MET A 171 -0.57 -3.01 5.00
N ASP A 172 0.14 -3.59 4.04
CA ASP A 172 1.42 -3.06 3.54
C ASP A 172 1.15 -1.91 2.57
N ALA A 173 1.47 -0.69 2.96
CA ALA A 173 1.19 0.50 2.17
C ALA A 173 2.28 0.76 1.12
N PRO A 174 1.98 1.48 0.04
CA PRO A 174 3.00 2.02 -0.84
C PRO A 174 4.01 2.89 -0.08
N PRO A 175 5.26 3.00 -0.54
CA PRO A 175 6.27 3.82 0.11
C PRO A 175 5.99 5.32 -0.04
N GLY A 176 6.54 6.10 0.90
CA GLY A 176 6.47 7.56 0.87
C GLY A 176 5.13 8.14 1.27
N VAL A 177 4.90 9.39 0.84
CA VAL A 177 3.71 10.20 1.16
C VAL A 177 2.81 10.41 -0.07
N SER A 178 2.84 9.48 -0.99
CA SER A 178 2.04 9.53 -2.23
C SER A 178 0.53 9.44 -1.95
N CYS A 179 -0.29 9.88 -2.92
CA CYS A 179 -1.74 9.72 -2.81
C CYS A 179 -2.19 8.26 -2.52
N PRO A 180 -1.58 7.23 -3.13
CA PRO A 180 -1.84 5.83 -2.77
C PRO A 180 -1.59 5.52 -1.30
N ALA A 181 -0.42 5.92 -0.75
CA ALA A 181 -0.08 5.68 0.65
C ALA A 181 -1.06 6.38 1.61
N MET A 182 -1.40 7.63 1.33
CA MET A 182 -2.38 8.40 2.11
C MET A 182 -3.79 7.80 2.02
N THR A 183 -4.16 7.27 0.85
CA THR A 183 -5.45 6.59 0.66
C THR A 183 -5.53 5.30 1.47
N ALA A 184 -4.48 4.48 1.45
CA ALA A 184 -4.38 3.26 2.25
C ALA A 184 -4.53 3.55 3.76
N ALA A 185 -3.88 4.62 4.26
CA ALA A 185 -3.88 4.98 5.68
C ALA A 185 -5.17 5.67 6.16
N ARG A 186 -5.98 6.23 5.26
CA ARG A 186 -7.18 7.01 5.64
C ARG A 186 -8.19 6.22 6.47
N GLY A 187 -8.34 4.93 6.20
CA GLY A 187 -9.25 4.03 6.92
C GLY A 187 -8.59 3.27 8.08
N ALA A 188 -7.35 3.59 8.45
CA ALA A 188 -6.63 2.88 9.50
C ALA A 188 -7.11 3.27 10.91
N ASP A 189 -7.12 2.31 11.84
CA ASP A 189 -7.25 2.56 13.28
C ASP A 189 -5.90 3.03 13.87
N ALA A 190 -4.79 2.56 13.29
CA ALA A 190 -3.45 3.02 13.60
C ALA A 190 -2.52 2.87 12.40
N VAL A 191 -1.48 3.73 12.33
CA VAL A 191 -0.39 3.66 11.36
C VAL A 191 0.90 3.29 12.09
N LEU A 192 1.58 2.25 11.64
CA LEU A 192 2.92 1.88 12.08
C LEU A 192 3.93 2.37 11.06
N LEU A 193 4.70 3.40 11.41
CA LEU A 193 5.77 3.92 10.57
C LEU A 193 7.05 3.13 10.78
N VAL A 194 7.55 2.51 9.72
CA VAL A 194 8.85 1.85 9.72
C VAL A 194 9.92 2.86 9.31
N ALA A 195 10.85 3.13 10.23
CA ALA A 195 11.96 4.06 10.06
C ALA A 195 13.29 3.29 9.97
N GLU A 196 14.14 3.69 9.04
CA GLU A 196 15.54 3.26 8.97
C GLU A 196 16.41 4.42 9.46
N PRO A 197 17.27 4.22 10.50
CA PRO A 197 18.05 5.28 11.12
C PRO A 197 19.29 5.63 10.28
N THR A 198 19.06 6.22 9.12
CA THR A 198 20.07 6.83 8.24
C THR A 198 19.71 8.29 8.01
N PRO A 199 20.63 9.19 7.62
CA PRO A 199 20.31 10.60 7.39
C PRO A 199 19.13 10.80 6.43
N PHE A 200 19.11 10.09 5.30
CA PHE A 200 18.00 10.13 4.34
C PHE A 200 16.74 9.48 4.89
N GLY A 201 16.88 8.32 5.56
CA GLY A 201 15.75 7.62 6.17
C GLY A 201 15.04 8.44 7.24
N PHE A 202 15.80 9.17 8.04
CA PHE A 202 15.26 10.06 9.08
C PHE A 202 14.57 11.29 8.47
N TYR A 203 15.13 11.88 7.42
CA TYR A 203 14.49 12.98 6.70
C TYR A 203 13.13 12.55 6.13
N ASP A 204 13.10 11.43 5.39
CA ASP A 204 11.87 10.89 4.80
C ASP A 204 10.84 10.45 5.85
N PHE A 205 11.31 9.94 6.99
CA PHE A 205 10.45 9.60 8.12
C PHE A 205 9.73 10.83 8.68
N LYS A 206 10.43 11.97 8.85
CA LYS A 206 9.80 13.22 9.31
C LYS A 206 8.73 13.72 8.34
N LEU A 207 8.98 13.63 7.04
CA LEU A 207 7.98 13.96 6.02
C LEU A 207 6.77 13.05 6.10
N ALA A 208 7.00 11.73 6.23
CA ALA A 208 5.92 10.75 6.35
C ALA A 208 5.09 10.99 7.61
N HIS A 209 5.74 11.17 8.76
CA HIS A 209 5.03 11.48 9.99
C HIS A 209 4.15 12.72 9.84
N SER A 210 4.70 13.83 9.29
CA SER A 210 3.94 15.06 9.07
C SER A 210 2.69 14.83 8.19
N ALA A 211 2.81 14.01 7.14
CA ALA A 211 1.69 13.70 6.26
C ALA A 211 0.65 12.80 6.95
N PHE A 212 1.06 11.71 7.60
CA PHE A 212 0.14 10.78 8.25
C PHE A 212 -0.54 11.39 9.48
N ALA A 213 0.13 12.28 10.23
CA ALA A 213 -0.46 13.00 11.34
C ALA A 213 -1.67 13.87 10.89
N GLN A 214 -1.65 14.41 9.66
CA GLN A 214 -2.78 15.18 9.11
C GLN A 214 -4.05 14.32 8.91
N LEU A 215 -3.93 13.00 8.88
CA LEU A 215 -5.08 12.11 8.82
C LEU A 215 -5.80 11.96 10.16
N GLY A 216 -5.24 12.49 11.25
CA GLY A 216 -5.80 12.36 12.60
C GLY A 216 -5.80 10.91 13.11
N ARG A 217 -4.90 10.06 12.60
CA ARG A 217 -4.78 8.66 13.02
C ARG A 217 -3.63 8.50 13.99
N PRO A 218 -3.77 7.62 15.02
CA PRO A 218 -2.66 7.29 15.90
C PRO A 218 -1.47 6.76 15.09
N VAL A 219 -0.27 7.30 15.36
CA VAL A 219 0.97 6.90 14.70
C VAL A 219 1.93 6.34 15.73
N ALA A 220 2.47 5.16 15.49
CA ALA A 220 3.57 4.56 16.24
C ALA A 220 4.76 4.25 15.32
N VAL A 221 5.90 3.98 15.90
CA VAL A 221 7.17 3.83 15.17
C VAL A 221 7.77 2.45 15.43
N VAL A 222 8.35 1.87 14.39
CA VAL A 222 9.33 0.79 14.46
C VAL A 222 10.63 1.29 13.85
N MET A 223 11.72 1.18 14.59
CA MET A 223 13.06 1.40 14.04
C MET A 223 13.60 0.08 13.50
N ASN A 224 13.97 0.06 12.25
CA ASN A 224 14.51 -1.11 11.58
C ASN A 224 15.99 -0.92 11.24
N ARG A 225 16.77 -2.00 11.30
CA ARG A 225 18.22 -2.01 11.04
C ARG A 225 19.03 -1.14 12.00
N VAL A 226 18.66 -1.14 13.28
CA VAL A 226 19.48 -0.48 14.30
C VAL A 226 20.79 -1.23 14.53
N GLY A 227 21.82 -0.54 15.03
CA GLY A 227 23.14 -1.10 15.29
C GLY A 227 24.01 -1.28 14.05
N MET A 228 23.67 -0.65 12.92
CA MET A 228 24.58 -0.59 11.77
C MET A 228 25.72 0.37 12.08
N GLU A 229 26.93 -0.07 11.74
CA GLU A 229 28.13 0.74 11.90
C GLU A 229 27.97 2.09 11.16
N GLY A 230 28.29 3.19 11.86
CA GLY A 230 28.16 4.55 11.33
C GLY A 230 26.78 5.21 11.46
N ASN A 231 25.76 4.50 11.97
CA ASN A 231 24.40 5.05 12.09
C ASN A 231 23.99 5.45 13.52
N THR A 232 24.87 5.29 14.51
CA THR A 232 24.54 5.51 15.94
C THR A 232 23.98 6.91 16.20
N ASP A 233 24.59 7.94 15.62
CA ASP A 233 24.15 9.34 15.81
C ASP A 233 22.73 9.54 15.26
N CYS A 234 22.42 8.97 14.09
CA CYS A 234 21.08 9.04 13.51
C CYS A 234 20.04 8.23 14.33
N GLU A 235 20.44 7.14 14.97
CA GLU A 235 19.56 6.39 15.87
C GLU A 235 19.15 7.23 17.06
N ASP A 236 20.11 7.90 17.70
CA ASP A 236 19.87 8.75 18.87
C ASP A 236 19.08 10.01 18.51
N GLU A 237 19.37 10.62 17.36
CA GLU A 237 18.57 11.72 16.82
C GLU A 237 17.10 11.30 16.58
N LEU A 238 16.88 10.14 15.99
CA LEU A 238 15.53 9.64 15.71
C LEU A 238 14.77 9.33 17.01
N ARG A 239 15.41 8.69 17.99
CA ARG A 239 14.84 8.46 19.34
C ARG A 239 14.47 9.77 20.02
N THR A 240 15.39 10.74 20.02
CA THR A 240 15.18 12.06 20.62
C THR A 240 14.03 12.79 19.95
N TRP A 241 13.97 12.76 18.63
CA TRP A 241 12.90 13.38 17.87
C TRP A 241 11.53 12.73 18.15
N CYS A 242 11.47 11.39 18.18
CA CYS A 242 10.24 10.66 18.52
C CYS A 242 9.76 11.01 19.93
N ALA A 243 10.67 11.09 20.91
CA ALA A 243 10.34 11.49 22.26
C ALA A 243 9.78 12.92 22.31
N GLY A 244 10.40 13.87 21.61
CA GLY A 244 9.92 15.26 21.50
C GLY A 244 8.56 15.38 20.83
N ALA A 245 8.29 14.55 19.82
CA ALA A 245 7.01 14.48 19.11
C ALA A 245 5.96 13.62 19.84
N LYS A 246 6.29 13.02 20.98
CA LYS A 246 5.42 12.07 21.74
C LYS A 246 4.99 10.86 20.91
N LEU A 247 5.84 10.40 20.01
CA LEU A 247 5.61 9.23 19.19
C LEU A 247 6.20 7.99 19.88
N PRO A 248 5.40 6.98 20.20
CA PRO A 248 5.91 5.76 20.80
C PRO A 248 6.69 4.93 19.79
N ILE A 249 7.93 4.56 20.15
CA ILE A 249 8.70 3.52 19.48
C ILE A 249 8.29 2.19 20.09
N LEU A 250 7.56 1.36 19.32
CA LEU A 250 7.04 0.09 19.83
C LEU A 250 8.07 -1.03 19.79
N ALA A 251 9.00 -0.99 18.83
CA ALA A 251 10.09 -1.95 18.71
C ALA A 251 11.28 -1.38 17.94
N GLU A 252 12.45 -1.96 18.20
CA GLU A 252 13.69 -1.74 17.46
C GLU A 252 14.23 -3.09 16.98
N PHE A 253 14.47 -3.22 15.68
CA PHE A 253 15.01 -4.43 15.07
C PHE A 253 16.44 -4.21 14.65
N PRO A 254 17.39 -5.01 15.17
CA PRO A 254 18.81 -4.85 14.82
C PRO A 254 19.07 -5.28 13.37
N PHE A 255 20.11 -4.74 12.78
CA PHE A 255 20.67 -5.29 11.56
C PHE A 255 21.37 -6.61 11.89
N GLN A 256 20.89 -7.70 11.30
CA GLN A 256 21.48 -9.04 11.44
C GLN A 256 21.66 -9.66 10.06
N ARG A 257 22.85 -10.21 9.80
CA ARG A 257 23.17 -10.83 8.50
C ARG A 257 22.26 -12.01 8.18
N GLU A 258 21.91 -12.81 9.18
CA GLU A 258 21.02 -13.97 9.05
C GLU A 258 19.61 -13.55 8.64
N ALA A 259 19.10 -12.45 9.20
CA ALA A 259 17.82 -11.88 8.82
C ALA A 259 17.86 -11.34 7.37
N ALA A 260 18.95 -10.66 6.99
CA ALA A 260 19.15 -10.21 5.62
C ALA A 260 19.29 -11.38 4.63
N HIS A 261 19.95 -12.47 5.04
CA HIS A 261 20.08 -13.69 4.24
C HIS A 261 18.72 -14.36 4.03
N ALA A 262 17.89 -14.51 5.07
CA ALA A 262 16.54 -15.05 4.93
C ALA A 262 15.71 -14.21 3.93
N TYR A 263 15.73 -12.89 4.07
CA TYR A 263 15.06 -11.98 3.15
C TYR A 263 15.54 -12.15 1.69
N ALA A 264 16.86 -12.28 1.47
CA ALA A 264 17.42 -12.49 0.14
C ALA A 264 16.97 -13.80 -0.53
N HIS A 265 16.52 -14.77 0.28
CA HIS A 265 15.94 -16.04 -0.20
C HIS A 265 14.40 -16.04 -0.21
N GLY A 266 13.78 -14.87 -0.09
CA GLY A 266 12.31 -14.73 -0.12
C GLY A 266 11.63 -15.25 1.15
N LEU A 267 12.33 -15.30 2.29
CA LEU A 267 11.77 -15.74 3.57
C LEU A 267 11.70 -14.56 4.55
N PRO A 268 10.63 -14.45 5.35
CA PRO A 268 10.60 -13.51 6.46
C PRO A 268 11.72 -13.83 7.46
N PRO A 269 12.38 -12.85 8.08
CA PRO A 269 13.37 -13.05 9.13
C PRO A 269 12.92 -13.95 10.29
N THR A 270 11.62 -13.99 10.58
CA THR A 270 11.02 -14.90 11.58
C THR A 270 11.14 -16.38 11.19
N GLU A 271 11.40 -16.67 9.92
CA GLU A 271 11.66 -18.03 9.40
C GLU A 271 13.14 -18.35 9.25
N ALA A 272 14.03 -17.40 9.61
CA ALA A 272 15.46 -17.67 9.65
C ALA A 272 15.74 -18.85 10.60
N GLN A 273 16.75 -19.65 10.25
CA GLN A 273 17.15 -20.79 11.06
C GLN A 273 17.88 -20.36 12.34
N GLY A 274 17.83 -21.22 13.36
CA GLY A 274 18.59 -21.05 14.59
C GLY A 274 18.04 -19.96 15.52
N VAL A 275 18.97 -19.36 16.28
CA VAL A 275 18.65 -18.39 17.34
C VAL A 275 18.02 -17.12 16.77
N THR A 276 18.52 -16.63 15.66
CA THR A 276 18.02 -15.41 15.01
C THR A 276 16.52 -15.48 14.72
N GLY A 277 16.05 -16.57 14.09
CA GLY A 277 14.62 -16.72 13.82
C GLY A 277 13.76 -16.78 15.08
N GLN A 278 14.27 -17.39 16.18
CA GLN A 278 13.58 -17.42 17.47
C GLN A 278 13.47 -16.02 18.09
N GLU A 279 14.56 -15.25 18.12
CA GLU A 279 14.58 -13.88 18.60
C GLU A 279 13.64 -12.99 17.82
N TRP A 280 13.61 -13.11 16.48
CA TRP A 280 12.71 -12.32 15.65
C TRP A 280 11.25 -12.68 15.89
N ARG A 281 10.91 -13.97 16.01
CA ARG A 281 9.54 -14.38 16.38
C ARG A 281 9.11 -13.77 17.71
N GLN A 282 9.96 -13.83 18.73
CA GLN A 282 9.65 -13.24 20.03
C GLN A 282 9.43 -11.74 19.96
N ARG A 283 10.35 -10.99 19.30
CA ARG A 283 10.25 -9.54 19.14
C ARG A 283 8.99 -9.13 18.36
N PHE A 284 8.62 -9.88 17.32
CA PHE A 284 7.40 -9.61 16.59
C PHE A 284 6.12 -10.00 17.33
N ALA A 285 6.15 -11.03 18.17
CA ALA A 285 5.05 -11.35 19.07
C ALA A 285 4.81 -10.22 20.08
N GLU A 286 5.88 -9.69 20.68
CA GLU A 286 5.81 -8.53 21.58
C GLU A 286 5.30 -7.28 20.84
N LEU A 287 5.79 -7.02 19.63
CA LEU A 287 5.31 -5.91 18.80
C LEU A 287 3.82 -6.06 18.46
N ALA A 288 3.36 -7.25 18.12
CA ALA A 288 1.95 -7.51 17.81
C ALA A 288 1.03 -7.18 18.98
N VAL A 289 1.44 -7.51 20.21
CA VAL A 289 0.70 -7.16 21.45
C VAL A 289 0.66 -5.65 21.62
N LYS A 290 1.82 -4.99 21.66
CA LYS A 290 1.95 -3.54 21.85
C LYS A 290 1.16 -2.75 20.78
N LEU A 291 1.21 -3.19 19.54
CA LEU A 291 0.54 -2.53 18.42
C LEU A 291 -0.99 -2.64 18.53
N ARG A 292 -1.50 -3.80 18.96
CA ARG A 292 -2.94 -3.98 19.22
C ARG A 292 -3.43 -3.12 20.40
N GLU A 293 -2.64 -3.01 21.46
CA GLU A 293 -2.96 -2.14 22.61
C GLU A 293 -2.94 -0.67 22.21
N PHE A 294 -1.92 -0.24 21.46
CA PHE A 294 -1.80 1.11 20.95
C PHE A 294 -3.00 1.50 20.06
N ALA A 295 -3.39 0.63 19.12
CA ALA A 295 -4.51 0.90 18.24
C ALA A 295 -5.86 0.99 18.98
N LYS A 296 -6.04 0.23 20.08
CA LYS A 296 -7.25 0.34 20.93
C LYS A 296 -7.27 1.63 21.75
N GLY A 297 -6.11 2.06 22.27
CA GLY A 297 -5.99 3.28 23.08
C GLY A 297 -6.25 4.56 22.26
N GLY A 298 -5.91 4.54 20.97
CA GLY A 298 -6.17 5.66 20.06
C GLY A 298 -7.64 5.86 19.68
N CYS A 299 -8.53 4.88 19.92
CA CYS A 299 -9.98 5.03 19.68
C CYS A 299 -10.71 5.81 20.78
N HIS A 300 -10.04 6.20 21.84
CA HIS A 300 -10.65 6.87 23.02
C HIS A 300 -10.09 8.28 23.30
N ALA A 301 -9.32 8.88 22.35
CA ALA A 301 -8.78 10.24 22.50
C ALA A 301 -9.42 11.23 21.54
#